data_1d0f51884a6abcd3d290918063c2373c
#
_entry.id   1d0f51884a6abcd3d290918063c2373c
#
_cell.length_a   1.000
_cell.length_b   1.000
_cell.length_c   1.000
_cell.angle_alpha   90.00
_cell.angle_beta   90.00
_cell.angle_gamma   90.00
#
_symmetry.space_group_name_H-M   'P 1'
#
loop_
_entity.id
_entity.type
_entity.pdbx_description
1 polymer ?
#
loop_
_entity_poly.entity_id
_entity_poly.type
_entity_poly.pdbx_seq_one_letter_code
_entity_poly.pdbx_strand_id
1 'polypeptide(L)'
;MTLSVGIAVPVQIKRVAAAFRAGWRATLDLALPTLCPACREPVEGRGLCPACWSKLSFITRPYCERLGIPFVYDPGPGILSMEAIADPPAYNRARAAVRFDEISRALVHGLKYGDRLDLAPMMGGWINHAGREILAEADALVPVPLHWRRLWARRFNQSAMLAAAISAASGVRIASGALKRVKPTLQ
;
A
#
# COMPACT_ATOMS: atom_id res chain seq x y z
N MET A 1 34.82 9.50 38.89
CA MET A 1 34.70 10.78 38.18
C MET A 1 35.12 10.54 36.75
N THR A 2 34.14 10.34 35.84
CA THR A 2 34.36 10.15 34.39
C THR A 2 33.99 11.45 33.69
N LEU A 3 35.00 12.17 33.21
CA LEU A 3 34.87 13.39 32.43
C LEU A 3 34.43 13.00 30.98
N SER A 4 33.18 13.26 30.63
CA SER A 4 32.67 13.13 29.25
C SER A 4 33.06 14.43 28.51
N VAL A 5 34.06 14.36 27.64
CA VAL A 5 34.43 15.45 26.74
C VAL A 5 33.51 15.43 25.55
N GLY A 6 32.46 16.24 25.58
CA GLY A 6 31.59 16.48 24.45
C GLY A 6 32.28 17.39 23.44
N ILE A 7 32.76 16.84 22.32
CA ILE A 7 33.28 17.61 21.18
C ILE A 7 32.13 18.30 20.47
N ALA A 8 31.93 19.58 20.70
CA ALA A 8 30.97 20.40 20.00
C ALA A 8 31.45 20.65 18.54
N VAL A 9 30.84 20.00 17.57
CA VAL A 9 31.11 20.22 16.14
C VAL A 9 30.65 21.63 15.77
N PRO A 10 31.54 22.50 15.26
CA PRO A 10 31.20 23.89 14.96
C PRO A 10 30.06 23.99 13.91
N VAL A 11 29.18 24.96 14.13
CA VAL A 11 27.96 25.19 13.31
C VAL A 11 28.28 25.36 11.82
N GLN A 12 29.43 25.90 11.47
CA GLN A 12 29.86 26.06 10.08
C GLN A 12 30.11 24.72 9.39
N ILE A 13 30.71 23.72 10.06
CA ILE A 13 30.95 22.39 9.49
C ILE A 13 29.61 21.69 9.20
N LYS A 14 28.62 21.87 10.08
CA LYS A 14 27.27 21.32 9.86
C LYS A 14 26.58 21.97 8.66
N ARG A 15 26.76 23.26 8.43
CA ARG A 15 26.20 24.00 7.27
C ARG A 15 26.85 23.56 5.95
N VAL A 16 28.16 23.45 5.90
CA VAL A 16 28.91 22.99 4.72
C VAL A 16 28.55 21.54 4.39
N ALA A 17 28.47 20.65 5.39
CA ALA A 17 28.07 19.28 5.21
C ALA A 17 26.60 19.13 4.78
N ALA A 18 25.73 20.05 5.20
CA ALA A 18 24.34 20.09 4.74
C ALA A 18 24.23 20.56 3.28
N ALA A 19 24.97 21.61 2.90
CA ALA A 19 25.01 22.10 1.52
C ALA A 19 25.60 21.07 0.55
N PHE A 20 26.68 20.38 0.95
CA PHE A 20 27.28 19.29 0.17
C PHE A 20 26.32 18.12 -0.01
N ARG A 21 25.60 17.72 1.04
CA ARG A 21 24.57 16.67 0.95
C ARG A 21 23.39 17.08 0.10
N ALA A 22 22.99 18.34 0.13
CA ALA A 22 21.92 18.86 -0.73
C ALA A 22 22.35 18.89 -2.20
N GLY A 23 23.56 19.35 -2.51
CA GLY A 23 24.13 19.35 -3.86
C GLY A 23 24.30 17.92 -4.41
N TRP A 24 24.82 16.99 -3.60
CA TRP A 24 24.97 15.60 -3.99
C TRP A 24 23.62 14.90 -4.24
N ARG A 25 22.60 15.17 -3.41
CA ARG A 25 21.24 14.69 -3.65
C ARG A 25 20.66 15.23 -4.93
N ALA A 26 20.76 16.54 -5.19
CA ALA A 26 20.28 17.14 -6.42
C ALA A 26 20.94 16.53 -7.66
N THR A 27 22.25 16.22 -7.61
CA THR A 27 22.98 15.57 -8.70
C THR A 27 22.53 14.12 -8.88
N LEU A 28 22.28 13.39 -7.79
CA LEU A 28 21.75 12.03 -7.83
C LEU A 28 20.31 11.98 -8.34
N ASP A 29 19.48 12.91 -7.93
CA ASP A 29 18.08 13.02 -8.39
C ASP A 29 18.01 13.38 -9.89
N LEU A 30 18.99 14.16 -10.40
CA LEU A 30 19.10 14.44 -11.83
C LEU A 30 19.60 13.23 -12.64
N ALA A 31 20.52 12.44 -12.06
CA ALA A 31 21.08 11.26 -12.72
C ALA A 31 20.17 10.02 -12.61
N LEU A 32 19.36 9.92 -11.55
CA LEU A 32 18.45 8.82 -11.23
C LEU A 32 17.09 9.37 -10.80
N PRO A 33 16.33 9.97 -11.73
CA PRO A 33 15.03 10.54 -11.38
C PRO A 33 14.08 9.46 -10.85
N THR A 34 13.28 9.82 -9.84
CA THR A 34 12.19 8.97 -9.39
C THR A 34 11.17 8.84 -10.51
N LEU A 35 10.85 7.61 -10.90
CA LEU A 35 9.93 7.35 -11.99
C LEU A 35 8.55 6.97 -11.47
N CYS A 36 7.51 7.47 -12.14
CA CYS A 36 6.13 7.06 -11.91
C CYS A 36 6.00 5.53 -12.03
N PRO A 37 5.44 4.84 -11.04
CA PRO A 37 5.33 3.38 -11.06
C PRO A 37 4.37 2.84 -12.12
N ALA A 38 3.52 3.67 -12.70
CA ALA A 38 2.59 3.27 -13.75
C ALA A 38 3.12 3.57 -15.17
N CYS A 39 3.45 4.83 -15.48
CA CYS A 39 3.86 5.24 -16.83
C CYS A 39 5.38 5.41 -17.00
N ARG A 40 6.16 5.37 -15.92
CA ARG A 40 7.62 5.57 -15.88
C ARG A 40 8.10 6.99 -16.25
N GLU A 41 7.20 7.95 -16.33
CA GLU A 41 7.59 9.36 -16.45
C GLU A 41 8.28 9.85 -15.18
N PRO A 42 9.26 10.76 -15.28
CA PRO A 42 9.90 11.36 -14.10
C PRO A 42 8.89 12.06 -13.20
N VAL A 43 9.05 11.93 -11.89
CA VAL A 43 8.19 12.57 -10.89
C VAL A 43 9.01 13.23 -9.79
N GLU A 44 8.55 14.36 -9.30
CA GLU A 44 9.10 15.00 -8.11
C GLU A 44 8.59 14.28 -6.86
N GLY A 45 9.41 13.38 -6.34
CA GLY A 45 9.08 12.63 -5.13
C GLY A 45 8.58 11.20 -5.38
N ARG A 46 7.95 10.61 -4.36
CA ARG A 46 7.46 9.23 -4.40
C ARG A 46 5.99 9.19 -4.74
N GLY A 47 5.60 8.36 -5.70
CA GLY A 47 4.20 8.13 -6.03
C GLY A 47 3.91 8.20 -7.52
N LEU A 48 2.64 8.38 -7.86
CA LEU A 48 2.17 8.53 -9.22
C LEU A 48 2.35 9.96 -9.73
N CYS A 49 2.61 10.11 -11.04
CA CYS A 49 2.51 11.40 -11.68
C CYS A 49 1.05 11.90 -11.72
N PRO A 50 0.81 13.21 -11.87
CA PRO A 50 -0.55 13.77 -11.90
C PRO A 50 -1.45 13.12 -12.96
N ALA A 51 -0.91 12.81 -14.14
CA ALA A 51 -1.64 12.17 -15.22
C ALA A 51 -2.09 10.73 -14.91
N CYS A 52 -1.27 9.95 -14.19
CA CYS A 52 -1.66 8.63 -13.72
C CYS A 52 -2.60 8.69 -12.52
N TRP A 53 -2.38 9.67 -11.63
CA TRP A 53 -3.26 9.88 -10.48
C TRP A 53 -4.69 10.22 -10.92
N SER A 54 -4.88 11.10 -11.90
CA SER A 54 -6.21 11.49 -12.40
C SER A 54 -6.97 10.36 -13.10
N LYS A 55 -6.27 9.30 -13.54
CA LYS A 55 -6.87 8.11 -14.15
C LYS A 55 -7.26 7.03 -13.12
N LEU A 56 -6.86 7.17 -11.85
CA LEU A 56 -7.26 6.23 -10.81
C LEU A 56 -8.73 6.41 -10.45
N SER A 57 -9.47 5.32 -10.43
CA SER A 57 -10.86 5.28 -10.02
C SER A 57 -10.96 4.78 -8.58
N PHE A 58 -10.95 5.69 -7.62
CA PHE A 58 -11.18 5.35 -6.22
C PHE A 58 -12.63 4.91 -6.01
N ILE A 59 -12.81 3.88 -5.18
CA ILE A 59 -14.13 3.39 -4.80
C ILE A 59 -14.59 4.14 -3.55
N THR A 60 -15.64 4.95 -3.73
CA THR A 60 -16.30 5.72 -2.67
C THR A 60 -17.76 5.30 -2.57
N ARG A 61 -18.45 5.69 -1.49
CA ARG A 61 -19.90 5.51 -1.38
C ARG A 61 -20.62 6.20 -2.55
N PRO A 62 -21.73 5.64 -3.04
CA PRO A 62 -22.45 4.46 -2.58
C PRO A 62 -21.87 3.14 -3.12
N TYR A 63 -21.74 2.14 -2.25
CA TYR A 63 -21.31 0.78 -2.60
C TYR A 63 -22.06 -0.27 -1.78
N CYS A 64 -22.10 -1.52 -2.26
CA CYS A 64 -22.66 -2.64 -1.53
C CYS A 64 -21.94 -2.87 -0.20
N GLU A 65 -22.66 -2.87 0.92
CA GLU A 65 -22.07 -2.98 2.25
C GLU A 65 -21.31 -4.29 2.46
N ARG A 66 -21.70 -5.38 1.81
CA ARG A 66 -21.02 -6.67 1.93
C ARG A 66 -19.86 -6.80 0.95
N LEU A 67 -20.08 -6.54 -0.34
CA LEU A 67 -19.09 -6.79 -1.39
C LEU A 67 -18.13 -5.61 -1.64
N GLY A 68 -18.51 -4.38 -1.24
CA GLY A 68 -17.75 -3.17 -1.54
C GLY A 68 -17.77 -2.77 -3.02
N ILE A 69 -18.68 -3.33 -3.82
CA ILE A 69 -18.86 -3.01 -5.24
C ILE A 69 -19.66 -1.71 -5.34
N PRO A 70 -19.18 -0.70 -6.10
CA PRO A 70 -19.86 0.58 -6.22
C PRO A 70 -21.20 0.43 -6.97
N PHE A 71 -22.22 1.11 -6.49
CA PHE A 71 -23.51 1.24 -7.18
C PHE A 71 -23.44 2.33 -8.25
N VAL A 72 -24.29 2.23 -9.27
CA VAL A 72 -24.44 3.24 -10.33
C VAL A 72 -25.28 4.43 -9.83
N TYR A 73 -26.20 4.19 -8.89
CA TYR A 73 -27.03 5.20 -8.21
C TYR A 73 -26.97 4.98 -6.71
N ASP A 74 -27.40 5.95 -5.94
CA ASP A 74 -27.46 5.81 -4.48
C ASP A 74 -28.76 5.16 -4.04
N PRO A 75 -28.72 3.88 -3.60
CA PRO A 75 -29.90 3.18 -3.11
C PRO A 75 -30.19 3.45 -1.62
N GLY A 76 -29.38 4.29 -0.96
CA GLY A 76 -29.41 4.54 0.47
C GLY A 76 -28.41 3.71 1.28
N PRO A 77 -28.30 3.96 2.58
CA PRO A 77 -27.35 3.29 3.46
C PRO A 77 -27.72 1.84 3.75
N GLY A 78 -26.70 0.99 3.94
CA GLY A 78 -26.88 -0.41 4.36
C GLY A 78 -27.36 -1.37 3.29
N ILE A 79 -27.52 -0.92 2.03
CA ILE A 79 -28.07 -1.73 0.95
C ILE A 79 -27.05 -2.75 0.43
N LEU A 80 -27.55 -3.96 0.18
CA LEU A 80 -26.79 -5.05 -0.44
C LEU A 80 -27.13 -5.12 -1.94
N SER A 81 -26.13 -5.44 -2.75
CA SER A 81 -26.35 -5.72 -4.17
C SER A 81 -27.09 -7.05 -4.36
N MET A 82 -27.75 -7.22 -5.48
CA MET A 82 -28.44 -8.48 -5.82
C MET A 82 -27.49 -9.68 -5.80
N GLU A 83 -26.26 -9.51 -6.23
CA GLU A 83 -25.19 -10.53 -6.15
C GLU A 83 -24.89 -10.96 -4.71
N ALA A 84 -24.79 -9.99 -3.79
CA ALA A 84 -24.53 -10.27 -2.38
C ALA A 84 -25.71 -10.99 -1.69
N ILE A 85 -26.93 -10.84 -2.22
CA ILE A 85 -28.15 -11.51 -1.70
C ILE A 85 -28.25 -12.90 -2.31
N ALA A 86 -28.04 -13.05 -3.61
CA ALA A 86 -28.21 -14.31 -4.34
C ALA A 86 -27.12 -15.33 -3.98
N ASP A 87 -25.86 -14.89 -3.82
CA ASP A 87 -24.72 -15.74 -3.47
C ASP A 87 -23.90 -15.06 -2.37
N PRO A 88 -24.33 -15.15 -1.11
CA PRO A 88 -23.68 -14.47 0.00
C PRO A 88 -22.30 -15.07 0.29
N PRO A 89 -21.21 -14.26 0.24
CA PRO A 89 -19.88 -14.74 0.56
C PRO A 89 -19.75 -15.14 2.04
N ALA A 90 -18.76 -15.97 2.35
CA ALA A 90 -18.46 -16.40 3.72
C ALA A 90 -17.98 -15.27 4.64
N TYR A 91 -17.56 -14.13 4.09
CA TYR A 91 -17.15 -12.95 4.85
C TYR A 91 -18.31 -11.95 5.03
N ASN A 92 -18.23 -11.14 6.09
CA ASN A 92 -19.26 -10.15 6.41
C ASN A 92 -19.16 -8.90 5.52
N ARG A 93 -17.95 -8.36 5.33
CA ARG A 93 -17.71 -7.12 4.59
C ARG A 93 -16.39 -7.18 3.83
N ALA A 94 -16.37 -6.61 2.64
CA ALA A 94 -15.16 -6.35 1.87
C ALA A 94 -15.09 -4.88 1.47
N ARG A 95 -13.88 -4.35 1.34
CA ARG A 95 -13.63 -3.01 0.81
C ARG A 95 -12.47 -3.09 -0.17
N ALA A 96 -12.62 -2.38 -1.27
CA ALA A 96 -11.56 -2.15 -2.23
C ALA A 96 -11.27 -0.64 -2.32
N ALA A 97 -10.01 -0.27 -2.42
CA ALA A 97 -9.62 1.13 -2.47
C ALA A 97 -9.84 1.74 -3.85
N VAL A 98 -9.55 0.98 -4.90
CA VAL A 98 -9.62 1.42 -6.29
C VAL A 98 -10.24 0.35 -7.17
N ARG A 99 -10.83 0.75 -8.31
CA ARG A 99 -11.23 -0.18 -9.36
C ARG A 99 -10.00 -0.82 -9.98
N PHE A 100 -10.14 -2.03 -10.51
CA PHE A 100 -9.06 -2.72 -11.20
C PHE A 100 -9.00 -2.26 -12.66
N ASP A 101 -8.42 -1.09 -12.87
CA ASP A 101 -8.18 -0.42 -14.15
C ASP A 101 -6.73 -0.60 -14.63
N GLU A 102 -6.35 0.10 -15.68
CA GLU A 102 -5.00 0.05 -16.25
C GLU A 102 -3.92 0.47 -15.23
N ILE A 103 -4.15 1.58 -14.51
CA ILE A 103 -3.18 2.13 -13.56
C ILE A 103 -3.04 1.22 -12.34
N SER A 104 -4.15 0.84 -11.73
CA SER A 104 -4.15 -0.04 -10.56
C SER A 104 -3.55 -1.41 -10.89
N ARG A 105 -3.79 -1.93 -12.10
CA ARG A 105 -3.18 -3.17 -12.61
C ARG A 105 -1.66 -3.04 -12.69
N ALA A 106 -1.15 -1.92 -13.24
CA ALA A 106 0.29 -1.67 -13.33
C ALA A 106 0.94 -1.65 -11.94
N LEU A 107 0.31 -0.98 -10.95
CA LEU A 107 0.80 -0.93 -9.57
C LEU A 107 0.81 -2.32 -8.91
N VAL A 108 -0.29 -3.07 -9.03
CA VAL A 108 -0.37 -4.45 -8.49
C VAL A 108 0.66 -5.36 -9.15
N HIS A 109 0.89 -5.20 -10.45
CA HIS A 109 1.90 -5.96 -11.18
C HIS A 109 3.31 -5.60 -10.73
N GLY A 110 3.61 -4.30 -10.58
CA GLY A 110 4.87 -3.80 -10.03
C GLY A 110 5.16 -4.36 -8.64
N LEU A 111 4.15 -4.35 -7.74
CA LEU A 111 4.26 -4.93 -6.41
C LEU A 111 4.44 -6.45 -6.42
N LYS A 112 3.84 -7.18 -7.38
CA LYS A 112 3.91 -8.65 -7.44
C LYS A 112 5.14 -9.20 -8.13
N TYR A 113 5.64 -8.52 -9.15
CA TYR A 113 6.63 -9.06 -10.08
C TYR A 113 7.80 -8.11 -10.37
N GLY A 114 7.68 -6.84 -9.98
CA GLY A 114 8.67 -5.80 -10.24
C GLY A 114 9.51 -5.39 -9.04
N ASP A 115 9.46 -6.15 -7.95
CA ASP A 115 10.15 -5.85 -6.67
C ASP A 115 9.92 -4.42 -6.14
N ARG A 116 8.81 -3.77 -6.56
CA ARG A 116 8.45 -2.40 -6.20
C ARG A 116 7.80 -2.35 -4.82
N LEU A 117 8.59 -2.70 -3.78
CA LEU A 117 8.14 -2.69 -2.38
C LEU A 117 7.82 -1.27 -1.88
N ASP A 118 8.39 -0.27 -2.52
CA ASP A 118 8.13 1.16 -2.31
C ASP A 118 6.67 1.56 -2.55
N LEU A 119 5.87 0.74 -3.25
CA LEU A 119 4.45 0.94 -3.47
C LEU A 119 3.59 0.58 -2.25
N ALA A 120 4.09 -0.30 -1.37
CA ALA A 120 3.29 -0.81 -0.27
C ALA A 120 2.79 0.27 0.71
N PRO A 121 3.56 1.30 1.10
CA PRO A 121 3.06 2.39 1.93
C PRO A 121 1.93 3.18 1.28
N MET A 122 2.07 3.54 0.01
CA MET A 122 1.05 4.28 -0.75
C MET A 122 -0.24 3.47 -0.89
N MET A 123 -0.14 2.24 -1.38
CA MET A 123 -1.30 1.36 -1.55
C MET A 123 -1.92 0.98 -0.21
N GLY A 124 -1.11 0.75 0.82
CA GLY A 124 -1.56 0.51 2.19
C GLY A 124 -2.35 1.68 2.77
N GLY A 125 -1.94 2.91 2.50
CA GLY A 125 -2.66 4.12 2.86
C GLY A 125 -4.06 4.19 2.21
N TRP A 126 -4.17 3.85 0.93
CA TRP A 126 -5.46 3.79 0.23
C TRP A 126 -6.38 2.72 0.82
N ILE A 127 -5.83 1.52 1.10
CA ILE A 127 -6.58 0.43 1.71
C ILE A 127 -7.02 0.79 3.13
N ASN A 128 -6.15 1.43 3.91
CA ASN A 128 -6.47 1.92 5.25
C ASN A 128 -7.62 2.92 5.21
N HIS A 129 -7.61 3.85 4.26
CA HIS A 129 -8.69 4.82 4.09
C HIS A 129 -10.01 4.15 3.70
N ALA A 130 -10.00 3.28 2.69
CA ALA A 130 -11.20 2.58 2.21
C ALA A 130 -11.77 1.59 3.24
N GLY A 131 -10.90 0.95 4.02
CA GLY A 131 -11.26 -0.05 5.03
C GLY A 131 -11.42 0.49 6.45
N ARG A 132 -11.41 1.81 6.66
CA ARG A 132 -11.39 2.44 7.99
C ARG A 132 -12.46 1.91 8.94
N GLU A 133 -13.68 1.72 8.46
CA GLU A 133 -14.79 1.19 9.26
C GLU A 133 -14.54 -0.25 9.72
N ILE A 134 -13.98 -1.09 8.82
CA ILE A 134 -13.64 -2.48 9.14
C ILE A 134 -12.45 -2.52 10.10
N LEU A 135 -11.46 -1.66 9.89
CA LEU A 135 -10.26 -1.61 10.73
C LEU A 135 -10.54 -1.15 12.14
N ALA A 136 -11.56 -0.28 12.35
CA ALA A 136 -11.97 0.18 13.66
C ALA A 136 -12.55 -0.95 14.54
N GLU A 137 -13.09 -2.00 13.91
CA GLU A 137 -13.69 -3.16 14.59
C GLU A 137 -12.76 -4.39 14.59
N ALA A 138 -11.61 -4.30 13.90
CA ALA A 138 -10.73 -5.44 13.70
C ALA A 138 -9.79 -5.68 14.89
N ASP A 139 -9.75 -6.90 15.39
CA ASP A 139 -8.79 -7.33 16.42
C ASP A 139 -7.39 -7.54 15.85
N ALA A 140 -7.27 -7.96 14.59
CA ALA A 140 -6.00 -8.21 13.94
C ALA A 140 -6.12 -8.20 12.41
N LEU A 141 -4.99 -7.90 11.76
CA LEU A 141 -4.77 -8.05 10.32
C LEU A 141 -4.17 -9.43 10.05
N VAL A 142 -4.80 -10.19 9.19
CA VAL A 142 -4.30 -11.50 8.76
C VAL A 142 -3.94 -11.43 7.28
N PRO A 143 -2.64 -11.32 6.92
CA PRO A 143 -2.24 -11.30 5.53
C PRO A 143 -2.49 -12.65 4.85
N VAL A 144 -2.99 -12.61 3.60
CA VAL A 144 -3.19 -13.82 2.81
C VAL A 144 -1.84 -14.53 2.61
N PRO A 145 -1.70 -15.80 3.03
CA PRO A 145 -0.43 -16.49 2.97
C PRO A 145 -0.08 -16.92 1.53
N LEU A 146 1.21 -16.87 1.22
CA LEU A 146 1.76 -17.50 0.03
C LEU A 146 2.17 -18.95 0.35
N HIS A 147 2.06 -19.84 -0.64
CA HIS A 147 2.70 -21.14 -0.56
C HIS A 147 4.23 -20.97 -0.52
N TRP A 148 4.96 -21.80 0.23
CA TRP A 148 6.40 -21.65 0.48
C TRP A 148 7.23 -21.54 -0.83
N ARG A 149 6.88 -22.29 -1.89
CA ARG A 149 7.55 -22.20 -3.21
C ARG A 149 7.44 -20.80 -3.82
N ARG A 150 6.26 -20.15 -3.70
CA ARG A 150 6.06 -18.79 -4.18
C ARG A 150 6.75 -17.76 -3.31
N LEU A 151 6.77 -17.98 -2.01
CA LEU A 151 7.50 -17.10 -1.09
C LEU A 151 9.00 -17.13 -1.40
N TRP A 152 9.54 -18.30 -1.70
CA TRP A 152 10.93 -18.48 -2.08
C TRP A 152 11.25 -17.80 -3.42
N ALA A 153 10.40 -17.98 -4.44
CA ALA A 153 10.56 -17.36 -5.75
C ALA A 153 10.41 -15.83 -5.71
N ARG A 154 9.49 -15.31 -4.90
CA ARG A 154 9.19 -13.86 -4.80
C ARG A 154 9.99 -13.15 -3.72
N ARG A 155 10.65 -13.88 -2.82
CA ARG A 155 11.41 -13.38 -1.65
C ARG A 155 10.57 -12.66 -0.60
N PHE A 156 9.32 -12.28 -0.87
CA PHE A 156 8.43 -11.57 0.04
C PHE A 156 6.95 -11.89 -0.22
N ASN A 157 6.11 -11.59 0.78
CA ASN A 157 4.66 -11.69 0.67
C ASN A 157 4.05 -10.29 0.53
N GLN A 158 3.47 -9.98 -0.62
CA GLN A 158 2.85 -8.70 -0.92
C GLN A 158 1.73 -8.34 0.06
N SER A 159 0.89 -9.33 0.42
CA SER A 159 -0.17 -9.12 1.40
C SER A 159 0.38 -8.76 2.78
N ALA A 160 1.52 -9.34 3.17
CA ALA A 160 2.17 -9.00 4.43
C ALA A 160 2.77 -7.59 4.40
N MET A 161 3.33 -7.16 3.26
CA MET A 161 3.84 -5.79 3.08
C MET A 161 2.71 -4.76 3.19
N LEU A 162 1.58 -5.01 2.53
CA LEU A 162 0.40 -4.15 2.65
C LEU A 162 -0.16 -4.16 4.07
N ALA A 163 -0.25 -5.33 4.72
CA ALA A 163 -0.69 -5.43 6.11
C ALA A 163 0.22 -4.65 7.06
N ALA A 164 1.55 -4.65 6.83
CA ALA A 164 2.49 -3.85 7.61
C ALA A 164 2.23 -2.34 7.45
N ALA A 165 1.99 -1.86 6.23
CA ALA A 165 1.65 -0.47 5.97
C ALA A 165 0.31 -0.07 6.60
N ILE A 166 -0.70 -0.94 6.53
CA ILE A 166 -2.01 -0.71 7.16
C ILE A 166 -1.88 -0.71 8.68
N SER A 167 -1.15 -1.67 9.26
CA SER A 167 -0.91 -1.75 10.71
C SER A 167 -0.23 -0.50 11.25
N ALA A 168 0.78 0.01 10.53
CA ALA A 168 1.47 1.24 10.90
C ALA A 168 0.54 2.47 10.89
N ALA A 169 -0.45 2.49 9.99
CA ALA A 169 -1.38 3.60 9.86
C ALA A 169 -2.60 3.49 10.80
N SER A 170 -3.10 2.27 11.06
CA SER A 170 -4.33 2.01 11.83
C SER A 170 -4.07 1.65 13.29
N GLY A 171 -2.86 1.18 13.64
CA GLY A 171 -2.55 0.61 14.94
C GLY A 171 -3.03 -0.83 15.14
N VAL A 172 -3.75 -1.42 14.17
CA VAL A 172 -4.25 -2.81 14.27
C VAL A 172 -3.09 -3.79 14.15
N ARG A 173 -2.95 -4.72 15.10
CA ARG A 173 -1.86 -5.69 15.15
C ARG A 173 -1.91 -6.68 13.98
N ILE A 174 -0.76 -7.21 13.58
CA ILE A 174 -0.67 -8.24 12.53
C ILE A 174 -0.56 -9.63 13.17
N ALA A 175 -1.38 -10.56 12.71
CA ALA A 175 -1.32 -11.97 13.07
C ALA A 175 -0.85 -12.81 11.86
N SER A 176 0.44 -12.69 11.51
CA SER A 176 1.02 -13.28 10.31
C SER A 176 1.06 -14.82 10.31
N GLY A 177 0.98 -15.46 11.47
CA GLY A 177 0.96 -16.93 11.63
C GLY A 177 -0.44 -17.54 11.68
N ALA A 178 -1.51 -16.76 11.63
CA ALA A 178 -2.89 -17.25 11.80
C ALA A 178 -3.36 -18.15 10.65
N LEU A 179 -2.83 -17.94 9.44
CA LEU A 179 -3.17 -18.76 8.25
C LEU A 179 -1.91 -19.32 7.59
N LYS A 180 -2.02 -20.56 7.10
CA LYS A 180 -0.98 -21.23 6.32
C LYS A 180 -1.55 -21.78 5.02
N ARG A 181 -0.91 -21.48 3.89
CA ARG A 181 -1.27 -22.06 2.59
C ARG A 181 -0.58 -23.42 2.42
N VAL A 182 -1.38 -24.49 2.43
CA VAL A 182 -0.87 -25.87 2.30
C VAL A 182 -0.85 -26.36 0.85
N LYS A 183 -1.74 -25.86 -0.02
CA LYS A 183 -1.81 -26.29 -1.42
C LYS A 183 -1.14 -25.26 -2.34
N PRO A 184 -0.24 -25.68 -3.27
CA PRO A 184 0.21 -24.81 -4.35
C PRO A 184 -0.96 -24.54 -5.31
N THR A 185 -1.17 -23.29 -5.69
CA THR A 185 -2.11 -22.93 -6.77
C THR A 185 -1.35 -22.66 -8.04
N LEU A 186 -1.80 -23.23 -9.15
CA LEU A 186 -1.36 -22.87 -10.49
C LEU A 186 -1.74 -21.40 -10.77
N GLN A 187 -0.98 -20.73 -11.63
CA GLN A 187 -1.32 -19.39 -12.13
C GLN A 187 -2.28 -19.51 -13.28
#